data_d0dd97aa4ba107532cef59129bdad5c1
#
_entry.id   d0dd97aa4ba107532cef59129bdad5c1
#
_cell.length_a   1.000
_cell.length_b   1.000
_cell.length_c   1.000
_cell.angle_alpha   90.00
_cell.angle_beta   90.00
_cell.angle_gamma   90.00
#
_symmetry.space_group_name_H-M   'P 1'
#
loop_
_entity.id
_entity.type
_entity.pdbx_description
1 polymer ?
#
loop_
_entity_poly.entity_id
_entity_poly.type
_entity_poly.pdbx_seq_one_letter_code
_entity_poly.pdbx_strand_id
1 'polypeptide(L)'
;MIMSGPAGPDPAPGGHDLSAGGDVMDRVTQCALQALQAHGCHPATTVGLLNVSENATFLVTDPEAGPSVLRVHRLGYHTEEEIASELAWMDALRAEAGVRTPRVLPAVDGRRLVTVAEPGGRAVRHCVRFEFLPGTEPGGEPGLTAAHFEELGEITARMHHHARGWRRPDWFTRFDWDYAAAFGLTPRWGRWQDGIGVGTSEREVLGRLDDVLRTRLQAFGTGPARYGLVHADTRLANLLVHEGSVSVIDFDDSGFSWYLYDLGTSVSFFEHEPEVPGLVDSWLEGYRRAGELSKEDQAEIWTFIMFRRLLLLAWIGSHQGVDIAAELGAGYTQGSCDLAESYLSTH
;
A
#
# COMPACT_ATOMS: atom_id res chain seq x y z
N MET A 1 -5.41 -6.98 -50.44
CA MET A 1 -4.49 -6.20 -49.63
C MET A 1 -5.37 -5.54 -48.53
N ILE A 2 -5.56 -6.25 -47.43
CA ILE A 2 -6.43 -5.81 -46.31
C ILE A 2 -5.49 -5.15 -45.33
N MET A 3 -5.65 -3.84 -45.15
CA MET A 3 -4.89 -3.06 -44.18
C MET A 3 -5.48 -3.33 -42.78
N SER A 4 -4.68 -3.93 -41.91
CA SER A 4 -4.98 -4.06 -40.47
C SER A 4 -4.93 -2.66 -39.86
N GLY A 5 -6.05 -2.25 -39.26
CA GLY A 5 -6.11 -1.05 -38.45
C GLY A 5 -5.27 -1.17 -37.17
N PRO A 6 -4.88 -0.06 -36.54
CA PRO A 6 -4.11 -0.10 -35.29
C PRO A 6 -4.95 -0.73 -34.17
N ALA A 7 -4.32 -1.60 -33.39
CA ALA A 7 -4.88 -2.15 -32.16
C ALA A 7 -5.27 -0.98 -31.25
N GLY A 8 -6.48 -1.03 -30.71
CA GLY A 8 -6.92 -0.07 -29.70
C GLY A 8 -6.04 -0.15 -28.45
N PRO A 9 -6.02 0.89 -27.62
CA PRO A 9 -5.22 0.90 -26.41
C PRO A 9 -5.65 -0.26 -25.49
N ASP A 10 -4.66 -0.94 -24.92
CA ASP A 10 -4.87 -1.94 -23.87
C ASP A 10 -5.77 -1.36 -22.77
N PRO A 11 -6.70 -2.15 -22.22
CA PRO A 11 -7.51 -1.69 -21.10
C PRO A 11 -6.60 -1.30 -19.94
N ALA A 12 -6.91 -0.18 -19.29
CA ALA A 12 -6.22 0.31 -18.10
C ALA A 12 -6.08 -0.83 -17.07
N PRO A 13 -4.95 -0.94 -16.35
CA PRO A 13 -4.75 -1.95 -15.31
C PRO A 13 -5.63 -1.60 -14.10
N GLY A 14 -6.88 -2.04 -14.07
CA GLY A 14 -7.87 -1.62 -13.09
C GLY A 14 -9.07 -2.52 -12.87
N GLY A 15 -9.06 -3.74 -13.39
CA GLY A 15 -10.10 -4.73 -13.06
C GLY A 15 -9.60 -5.68 -11.97
N HIS A 16 -10.31 -5.74 -10.81
CA HIS A 16 -9.99 -6.73 -9.78
C HIS A 16 -10.25 -8.13 -10.30
N ASP A 17 -9.20 -8.84 -10.68
CA ASP A 17 -9.30 -10.24 -11.06
C ASP A 17 -9.63 -11.13 -9.85
N LEU A 18 -9.44 -10.66 -8.63
CA LEU A 18 -9.71 -11.37 -7.38
C LEU A 18 -11.14 -11.19 -6.84
N SER A 19 -11.86 -10.15 -7.26
CA SER A 19 -13.26 -9.88 -6.83
C SER A 19 -14.32 -10.64 -7.63
N ALA A 20 -13.95 -11.44 -8.62
CA ALA A 20 -14.87 -12.05 -9.59
C ALA A 20 -15.52 -13.38 -9.14
N GLY A 21 -15.80 -13.58 -7.83
CA GLY A 21 -16.60 -14.70 -7.32
C GLY A 21 -15.81 -15.98 -6.98
N GLY A 22 -16.53 -16.99 -6.46
CA GLY A 22 -15.95 -18.21 -5.89
C GLY A 22 -14.97 -18.97 -6.81
N ASP A 23 -15.26 -19.07 -8.10
CA ASP A 23 -14.37 -19.73 -9.09
C ASP A 23 -12.97 -19.10 -9.18
N VAL A 24 -12.84 -17.78 -8.95
CA VAL A 24 -11.54 -17.11 -8.98
C VAL A 24 -10.75 -17.45 -7.72
N MET A 25 -11.38 -17.37 -6.56
CA MET A 25 -10.73 -17.70 -5.28
C MET A 25 -10.33 -19.17 -5.21
N ASP A 26 -11.08 -20.08 -5.79
CA ASP A 26 -10.71 -21.50 -5.90
C ASP A 26 -9.43 -21.67 -6.73
N ARG A 27 -9.31 -20.98 -7.88
CA ARG A 27 -8.08 -21.00 -8.69
C ARG A 27 -6.88 -20.39 -7.97
N VAL A 28 -7.08 -19.26 -7.28
CA VAL A 28 -6.03 -18.59 -6.49
C VAL A 28 -5.57 -19.49 -5.35
N THR A 29 -6.51 -20.16 -4.67
CA THR A 29 -6.17 -21.15 -3.63
C THR A 29 -5.38 -22.34 -4.19
N GLN A 30 -5.73 -22.82 -5.39
CA GLN A 30 -4.94 -23.86 -6.05
C GLN A 30 -3.53 -23.38 -6.41
N CYS A 31 -3.38 -22.14 -6.86
CA CYS A 31 -2.06 -21.53 -7.06
C CYS A 31 -1.26 -21.46 -5.75
N ALA A 32 -1.90 -21.08 -4.65
CA ALA A 32 -1.27 -21.07 -3.33
C ALA A 32 -0.73 -22.48 -2.95
N LEU A 33 -1.55 -23.53 -3.10
CA LEU A 33 -1.15 -24.89 -2.81
C LEU A 33 -0.02 -25.38 -3.72
N GLN A 34 -0.02 -25.04 -5.00
CA GLN A 34 1.08 -25.35 -5.93
C GLN A 34 2.38 -24.64 -5.53
N ALA A 35 2.30 -23.37 -5.15
CA ALA A 35 3.48 -22.64 -4.68
C ALA A 35 4.09 -23.29 -3.42
N LEU A 36 3.25 -23.74 -2.48
CA LEU A 36 3.71 -24.43 -1.26
C LEU A 36 4.44 -25.76 -1.54
N GLN A 37 4.10 -26.47 -2.62
CA GLN A 37 4.86 -27.64 -3.05
C GLN A 37 6.31 -27.25 -3.44
N ALA A 38 6.49 -26.13 -4.15
CA ALA A 38 7.83 -25.63 -4.47
C ALA A 38 8.63 -25.22 -3.21
N HIS A 39 7.94 -24.84 -2.14
CA HIS A 39 8.56 -24.56 -0.83
C HIS A 39 8.86 -25.82 0.00
N GLY A 40 8.51 -27.02 -0.49
CA GLY A 40 8.71 -28.27 0.22
C GLY A 40 7.85 -28.40 1.48
N CYS A 41 6.71 -27.73 1.53
CA CYS A 41 5.79 -27.86 2.66
C CYS A 41 5.23 -29.28 2.79
N HIS A 42 4.90 -29.66 4.01
CA HIS A 42 4.33 -30.98 4.29
C HIS A 42 3.00 -31.19 3.52
N PRO A 43 2.70 -32.38 2.99
CA PRO A 43 1.47 -32.63 2.23
C PRO A 43 0.16 -32.34 2.98
N ALA A 44 0.18 -32.34 4.31
CA ALA A 44 -0.97 -31.98 5.16
C ALA A 44 -1.02 -30.48 5.50
N THR A 45 -0.18 -29.64 4.87
CA THR A 45 -0.22 -28.18 5.03
C THR A 45 -1.57 -27.65 4.57
N THR A 46 -2.17 -26.78 5.37
CA THR A 46 -3.44 -26.10 5.07
C THR A 46 -3.21 -24.62 4.83
N VAL A 47 -4.12 -24.00 4.07
CA VAL A 47 -4.17 -22.57 3.83
C VAL A 47 -5.51 -22.00 4.27
N GLY A 48 -5.49 -20.89 4.99
CA GLY A 48 -6.66 -20.10 5.35
C GLY A 48 -6.53 -18.70 4.78
N LEU A 49 -7.55 -18.21 4.09
CA LEU A 49 -7.54 -16.85 3.55
C LEU A 49 -7.53 -15.85 4.71
N LEU A 50 -6.56 -14.95 4.74
CA LEU A 50 -6.45 -13.85 5.69
C LEU A 50 -7.09 -12.57 5.14
N ASN A 51 -6.77 -12.23 3.90
CA ASN A 51 -7.23 -11.00 3.27
C ASN A 51 -7.22 -11.13 1.74
N VAL A 52 -8.14 -10.40 1.11
CA VAL A 52 -8.15 -10.13 -0.33
C VAL A 52 -8.32 -8.63 -0.51
N SER A 53 -7.28 -7.97 -0.99
CA SER A 53 -7.33 -6.58 -1.42
C SER A 53 -6.68 -6.46 -2.80
N GLU A 54 -5.47 -5.98 -2.87
CA GLU A 54 -4.66 -6.01 -4.11
C GLU A 54 -4.15 -7.42 -4.39
N ASN A 55 -3.82 -8.18 -3.36
CA ASN A 55 -3.33 -9.55 -3.42
C ASN A 55 -4.23 -10.48 -2.58
N ALA A 56 -4.13 -11.78 -2.82
CA ALA A 56 -4.70 -12.78 -1.91
C ALA A 56 -3.61 -13.24 -0.93
N THR A 57 -3.86 -13.03 0.35
CA THR A 57 -2.93 -13.38 1.43
C THR A 57 -3.49 -14.52 2.26
N PHE A 58 -2.69 -15.58 2.42
CA PHE A 58 -3.08 -16.80 3.11
C PHE A 58 -2.22 -17.03 4.35
N LEU A 59 -2.86 -17.42 5.46
CA LEU A 59 -2.18 -18.11 6.55
C LEU A 59 -1.88 -19.54 6.12
N VAL A 60 -0.64 -19.91 6.15
CA VAL A 60 -0.15 -21.27 5.89
C VAL A 60 0.11 -21.94 7.22
N THR A 61 -0.53 -23.08 7.47
CA THR A 61 -0.29 -23.91 8.67
C THR A 61 0.37 -25.20 8.25
N ASP A 62 1.67 -25.27 8.43
CA ASP A 62 2.48 -26.45 8.16
C ASP A 62 2.69 -27.21 9.48
N PRO A 63 2.37 -28.55 9.55
CA PRO A 63 2.47 -29.29 10.80
C PRO A 63 3.90 -29.48 11.32
N GLU A 64 4.91 -29.32 10.47
CA GLU A 64 6.32 -29.48 10.84
C GLU A 64 7.04 -28.14 10.97
N ALA A 65 6.80 -27.22 10.03
CA ALA A 65 7.49 -25.92 9.99
C ALA A 65 6.75 -24.81 10.76
N GLY A 66 5.49 -25.04 11.16
CA GLY A 66 4.66 -24.03 11.82
C GLY A 66 4.04 -23.02 10.88
N PRO A 67 3.53 -21.88 11.40
CA PRO A 67 2.80 -20.89 10.62
C PRO A 67 3.72 -20.05 9.74
N SER A 68 3.21 -19.67 8.56
CA SER A 68 3.82 -18.70 7.65
C SER A 68 2.72 -17.97 6.87
N VAL A 69 3.08 -16.96 6.09
CA VAL A 69 2.14 -16.20 5.25
C VAL A 69 2.53 -16.40 3.79
N LEU A 70 1.57 -16.69 2.93
CA LEU A 70 1.76 -16.77 1.49
C LEU A 70 0.94 -15.67 0.82
N ARG A 71 1.60 -14.79 0.07
CA ARG A 71 0.95 -13.81 -0.81
C ARG A 71 0.92 -14.37 -2.23
N VAL A 72 -0.28 -14.40 -2.82
CA VAL A 72 -0.51 -14.67 -4.24
C VAL A 72 -0.83 -13.34 -4.91
N HIS A 73 0.07 -12.86 -5.77
CA HIS A 73 -0.05 -11.55 -6.39
C HIS A 73 -1.20 -11.48 -7.39
N ARG A 74 -1.83 -10.30 -7.44
CA ARG A 74 -2.81 -9.93 -8.44
C ARG A 74 -2.18 -9.92 -9.83
N LEU A 75 -2.94 -10.33 -10.85
CA LEU A 75 -2.47 -10.33 -12.23
C LEU A 75 -2.25 -8.90 -12.73
N GLY A 76 -1.09 -8.67 -13.37
CA GLY A 76 -0.80 -7.43 -14.08
C GLY A 76 -0.59 -6.19 -13.20
N TYR A 77 -0.53 -6.32 -11.87
CA TYR A 77 -0.27 -5.18 -10.99
C TYR A 77 1.22 -4.89 -10.85
N HIS A 78 2.03 -5.93 -10.65
CA HIS A 78 3.48 -5.86 -10.57
C HIS A 78 4.16 -6.79 -11.55
N THR A 79 5.34 -6.37 -12.02
CA THR A 79 6.29 -7.25 -12.72
C THR A 79 7.11 -8.08 -11.74
N GLU A 80 7.81 -9.11 -12.21
CA GLU A 80 8.73 -9.89 -11.37
C GLU A 80 9.85 -9.02 -10.79
N GLU A 81 10.34 -8.03 -11.55
CA GLU A 81 11.38 -7.10 -11.12
C GLU A 81 10.87 -6.15 -10.03
N GLU A 82 9.62 -5.68 -10.13
CA GLU A 82 9.01 -4.86 -9.09
C GLU A 82 8.83 -5.64 -7.79
N ILE A 83 8.34 -6.88 -7.85
CA ILE A 83 8.25 -7.76 -6.68
C ILE A 83 9.64 -8.02 -6.08
N ALA A 84 10.63 -8.35 -6.92
CA ALA A 84 11.99 -8.55 -6.44
C ALA A 84 12.57 -7.30 -5.77
N SER A 85 12.21 -6.11 -6.27
CA SER A 85 12.64 -4.82 -5.70
C SER A 85 12.02 -4.56 -4.33
N GLU A 86 10.73 -4.84 -4.14
CA GLU A 86 10.08 -4.84 -2.83
C GLU A 86 10.86 -5.70 -1.83
N LEU A 87 11.08 -6.98 -2.19
CA LEU A 87 11.76 -7.94 -1.32
C LEU A 87 13.20 -7.53 -0.98
N ALA A 88 13.90 -6.92 -1.94
CA ALA A 88 15.25 -6.42 -1.72
C ALA A 88 15.29 -5.26 -0.73
N TRP A 89 14.32 -4.33 -0.82
CA TRP A 89 14.23 -3.22 0.12
C TRP A 89 13.84 -3.68 1.53
N MET A 90 12.89 -4.60 1.66
CA MET A 90 12.53 -5.20 2.96
C MET A 90 13.74 -5.85 3.65
N ASP A 91 14.57 -6.58 2.91
CA ASP A 91 15.79 -7.19 3.47
C ASP A 91 16.81 -6.14 3.90
N ALA A 92 17.03 -5.11 3.07
CA ALA A 92 17.95 -4.03 3.37
C ALA A 92 17.49 -3.23 4.61
N LEU A 93 16.21 -2.92 4.71
CA LEU A 93 15.63 -2.25 5.88
C LEU A 93 15.86 -3.04 7.17
N ARG A 94 15.68 -4.35 7.12
CA ARG A 94 15.91 -5.23 8.27
C ARG A 94 17.39 -5.32 8.64
N ALA A 95 18.28 -5.43 7.65
CA ALA A 95 19.70 -5.61 7.87
C ALA A 95 20.43 -4.32 8.25
N GLU A 96 20.01 -3.18 7.70
CA GLU A 96 20.76 -1.93 7.74
C GLU A 96 20.09 -0.84 8.60
N ALA A 97 18.74 -0.84 8.66
CA ALA A 97 17.96 0.19 9.37
C ALA A 97 17.33 -0.31 10.67
N GLY A 98 17.38 -1.62 10.95
CA GLY A 98 16.75 -2.21 12.12
C GLY A 98 15.22 -2.12 12.09
N VAL A 99 14.61 -1.97 10.89
CA VAL A 99 13.17 -1.98 10.71
C VAL A 99 12.68 -3.42 10.66
N ARG A 100 11.72 -3.76 11.49
CA ARG A 100 11.16 -5.10 11.58
C ARG A 100 10.20 -5.36 10.42
N THR A 101 10.67 -6.08 9.40
CA THR A 101 9.87 -6.53 8.24
C THR A 101 9.81 -8.05 8.18
N PRO A 102 8.75 -8.66 7.63
CA PRO A 102 8.70 -10.12 7.46
C PRO A 102 9.85 -10.64 6.60
N ARG A 103 10.47 -11.76 7.00
CA ARG A 103 11.48 -12.41 6.17
C ARG A 103 10.83 -13.21 5.07
N VAL A 104 11.43 -13.17 3.89
CA VAL A 104 11.04 -14.05 2.79
C VAL A 104 11.56 -15.45 3.08
N LEU A 105 10.70 -16.44 2.99
CA LEU A 105 11.03 -17.86 3.09
C LEU A 105 11.21 -18.40 1.67
N PRO A 106 12.44 -18.74 1.23
CA PRO A 106 12.68 -19.18 -0.14
C PRO A 106 12.09 -20.57 -0.39
N ALA A 107 11.83 -20.88 -1.66
CA ALA A 107 11.54 -22.23 -2.11
C ALA A 107 12.76 -23.15 -1.95
N VAL A 108 12.57 -24.48 -2.11
CA VAL A 108 13.62 -25.49 -1.94
C VAL A 108 14.80 -25.25 -2.89
N ASP A 109 14.57 -24.72 -4.07
CA ASP A 109 15.58 -24.36 -5.07
C ASP A 109 16.23 -22.97 -4.84
N GLY A 110 15.88 -22.30 -3.75
CA GLY A 110 16.40 -20.98 -3.37
C GLY A 110 15.68 -19.79 -3.99
N ARG A 111 14.70 -19.99 -4.86
CA ARG A 111 13.91 -18.88 -5.43
C ARG A 111 13.06 -18.23 -4.35
N ARG A 112 13.02 -16.91 -4.35
CA ARG A 112 12.21 -16.09 -3.42
C ARG A 112 10.81 -15.84 -3.98
N LEU A 113 10.69 -15.78 -5.29
CA LEU A 113 9.45 -15.63 -6.06
C LEU A 113 9.16 -16.97 -6.76
N VAL A 114 8.03 -17.56 -6.42
CA VAL A 114 7.53 -18.77 -7.06
C VAL A 114 6.45 -18.41 -8.06
N THR A 115 6.64 -18.84 -9.30
CA THR A 115 5.71 -18.58 -10.40
C THR A 115 4.93 -19.85 -10.69
N VAL A 116 3.58 -19.77 -10.67
CA VAL A 116 2.69 -20.91 -10.90
C VAL A 116 1.67 -20.57 -12.00
N ALA A 117 1.34 -21.57 -12.82
CA ALA A 117 0.27 -21.43 -13.81
C ALA A 117 -1.09 -21.60 -13.13
N GLU A 118 -2.04 -20.72 -13.44
CA GLU A 118 -3.43 -20.92 -13.00
C GLU A 118 -4.02 -22.22 -13.60
N PRO A 119 -4.91 -22.89 -12.87
CA PRO A 119 -5.67 -24.00 -13.42
C PRO A 119 -6.33 -23.66 -14.75
N GLY A 120 -6.06 -24.49 -15.77
CA GLY A 120 -6.51 -24.22 -17.15
C GLY A 120 -5.55 -23.36 -18.00
N GLY A 121 -4.37 -22.98 -17.47
CA GLY A 121 -3.30 -22.33 -18.23
C GLY A 121 -3.60 -20.94 -18.75
N ARG A 122 -4.58 -20.24 -18.15
CA ARG A 122 -5.04 -18.91 -18.61
C ARG A 122 -4.13 -17.77 -18.23
N ALA A 123 -3.46 -17.89 -17.10
CA ALA A 123 -2.59 -16.86 -16.53
C ALA A 123 -1.50 -17.51 -15.68
N VAL A 124 -0.52 -16.69 -15.29
CA VAL A 124 0.59 -17.06 -14.42
C VAL A 124 0.54 -16.13 -13.22
N ARG A 125 0.62 -16.70 -12.00
CA ARG A 125 0.65 -15.93 -10.78
C ARG A 125 2.00 -16.02 -10.09
N HIS A 126 2.37 -14.93 -9.47
CA HIS A 126 3.55 -14.83 -8.64
C HIS A 126 3.17 -15.05 -7.17
N CYS A 127 3.98 -15.82 -6.46
CA CYS A 127 3.74 -16.17 -5.06
C CYS A 127 5.00 -15.91 -4.25
N VAL A 128 4.85 -15.25 -3.09
CA VAL A 128 5.93 -15.02 -2.13
C VAL A 128 5.50 -15.55 -0.76
N ARG A 129 6.37 -16.35 -0.14
CA ARG A 129 6.16 -16.86 1.21
C ARG A 129 6.97 -16.05 2.22
N PHE A 130 6.33 -15.62 3.30
CA PHE A 130 6.93 -14.86 4.38
C PHE A 130 6.85 -15.61 5.70
N GLU A 131 7.77 -15.32 6.63
CA GLU A 131 7.61 -15.70 8.02
C GLU A 131 6.33 -15.10 8.60
N PHE A 132 5.71 -15.82 9.52
CA PHE A 132 4.59 -15.32 10.29
C PHE A 132 5.10 -14.37 11.38
N LEU A 133 4.67 -13.13 11.38
CA LEU A 133 4.90 -12.19 12.47
C LEU A 133 3.69 -12.23 13.41
N PRO A 134 3.89 -12.48 14.72
CA PRO A 134 2.81 -12.36 15.68
C PRO A 134 2.41 -10.89 15.87
N GLY A 135 1.15 -10.66 16.19
CA GLY A 135 0.61 -9.34 16.45
C GLY A 135 -0.82 -9.19 15.95
N THR A 136 -1.42 -8.08 16.32
CA THR A 136 -2.76 -7.67 15.89
C THR A 136 -2.70 -6.28 15.31
N GLU A 137 -3.64 -5.97 14.41
CA GLU A 137 -3.83 -4.62 13.90
C GLU A 137 -4.12 -3.65 15.06
N PRO A 138 -3.47 -2.47 15.12
CA PRO A 138 -3.79 -1.44 16.10
C PRO A 138 -5.17 -0.82 15.80
N GLY A 139 -6.15 -1.10 16.59
CA GLY A 139 -7.54 -0.66 16.37
C GLY A 139 -8.54 -1.58 17.04
N GLY A 140 -8.09 -2.83 17.38
CA GLY A 140 -8.77 -3.72 18.30
C GLY A 140 -8.53 -3.34 19.77
N GLU A 141 -8.87 -4.22 20.72
CA GLU A 141 -8.49 -4.04 22.13
C GLU A 141 -6.97 -4.30 22.31
N PRO A 142 -6.19 -3.37 22.90
CA PRO A 142 -6.54 -2.15 23.65
C PRO A 142 -6.69 -0.84 22.85
N GLY A 143 -6.91 -0.89 21.53
CA GLY A 143 -7.12 0.29 20.69
C GLY A 143 -5.85 0.97 20.18
N LEU A 144 -6.04 1.90 19.26
CA LEU A 144 -4.96 2.74 18.72
C LEU A 144 -4.52 3.75 19.77
N THR A 145 -3.20 3.88 19.98
CA THR A 145 -2.63 4.79 20.96
C THR A 145 -1.63 5.76 20.35
N ALA A 146 -1.42 6.90 21.01
CA ALA A 146 -0.36 7.85 20.69
C ALA A 146 1.02 7.17 20.62
N ALA A 147 1.30 6.20 21.51
CA ALA A 147 2.56 5.47 21.53
C ALA A 147 2.79 4.64 20.25
N HIS A 148 1.73 4.04 19.67
CA HIS A 148 1.83 3.31 18.40
C HIS A 148 2.20 4.27 17.25
N PHE A 149 1.62 5.48 17.23
CA PHE A 149 1.96 6.50 16.23
C PHE A 149 3.36 7.07 16.42
N GLU A 150 3.79 7.24 17.66
CA GLU A 150 5.15 7.66 17.97
C GLU A 150 6.17 6.61 17.49
N GLU A 151 5.94 5.31 17.75
CA GLU A 151 6.80 4.25 17.24
C GLU A 151 6.76 4.17 15.71
N LEU A 152 5.57 4.28 15.09
CA LEU A 152 5.43 4.33 13.64
C LEU A 152 6.21 5.50 13.02
N GLY A 153 6.17 6.68 13.64
CA GLY A 153 6.95 7.83 13.22
C GLY A 153 8.45 7.55 13.22
N GLU A 154 8.96 6.92 14.27
CA GLU A 154 10.37 6.52 14.35
C GLU A 154 10.74 5.49 13.29
N ILE A 155 9.92 4.45 13.11
CA ILE A 155 10.11 3.44 12.07
C ILE A 155 10.15 4.09 10.68
N THR A 156 9.19 4.97 10.39
CA THR A 156 9.11 5.68 9.11
C THR A 156 10.33 6.55 8.87
N ALA A 157 10.81 7.26 9.89
CA ALA A 157 12.05 8.05 9.78
C ALA A 157 13.27 7.18 9.45
N ARG A 158 13.38 5.99 10.05
CA ARG A 158 14.43 5.02 9.74
C ARG A 158 14.34 4.51 8.30
N MET A 159 13.14 4.21 7.81
CA MET A 159 12.91 3.81 6.41
C MET A 159 13.35 4.92 5.45
N HIS A 160 12.94 6.16 5.70
CA HIS A 160 13.30 7.30 4.86
C HIS A 160 14.80 7.63 4.92
N HIS A 161 15.41 7.57 6.10
CA HIS A 161 16.85 7.77 6.24
C HIS A 161 17.64 6.72 5.46
N HIS A 162 17.24 5.45 5.58
CA HIS A 162 17.83 4.35 4.82
C HIS A 162 17.65 4.58 3.31
N ALA A 163 16.43 4.88 2.86
CA ALA A 163 16.12 5.06 1.44
C ALA A 163 16.96 6.15 0.75
N ARG A 164 17.31 7.24 1.48
CA ARG A 164 18.17 8.33 0.99
C ARG A 164 19.60 7.89 0.71
N GLY A 165 20.13 6.98 1.52
CA GLY A 165 21.52 6.52 1.44
C GLY A 165 21.69 5.14 0.78
N TRP A 166 20.62 4.41 0.62
CA TRP A 166 20.70 3.03 0.13
C TRP A 166 21.13 2.94 -1.31
N ARG A 167 22.22 2.20 -1.54
CA ARG A 167 22.67 1.86 -2.89
C ARG A 167 21.79 0.75 -3.44
N ARG A 168 20.77 1.16 -4.17
CA ARG A 168 19.87 0.23 -4.86
C ARG A 168 20.62 -0.62 -5.87
N PRO A 169 20.27 -1.91 -6.03
CA PRO A 169 20.76 -2.73 -7.13
C PRO A 169 20.41 -2.10 -8.51
N ASP A 170 21.22 -2.31 -9.52
CA ASP A 170 21.02 -1.71 -10.85
C ASP A 170 19.70 -2.15 -11.52
N TRP A 171 19.18 -3.31 -11.12
CA TRP A 171 17.90 -3.84 -11.60
C TRP A 171 16.70 -3.38 -10.77
N PHE A 172 16.90 -2.62 -9.69
CA PHE A 172 15.83 -2.16 -8.83
C PHE A 172 14.89 -1.22 -9.58
N THR A 173 13.62 -1.57 -9.57
CA THR A 173 12.56 -0.79 -10.21
C THR A 173 11.33 -0.76 -9.33
N ARG A 174 10.75 0.42 -9.14
CA ARG A 174 9.44 0.66 -8.52
C ARG A 174 8.81 1.85 -9.21
N PHE A 175 7.51 1.92 -9.14
CA PHE A 175 6.71 3.00 -9.71
C PHE A 175 6.69 4.25 -8.81
N ASP A 176 6.15 5.32 -9.37
CA ASP A 176 5.96 6.58 -8.64
C ASP A 176 4.54 6.70 -8.09
N TRP A 177 4.44 7.34 -6.92
CA TRP A 177 3.23 7.89 -6.32
C TRP A 177 3.32 9.42 -6.31
N ASP A 178 3.61 10.00 -7.46
CA ASP A 178 3.58 11.44 -7.64
C ASP A 178 2.18 11.94 -8.04
N TYR A 179 2.05 13.25 -8.26
CA TYR A 179 0.78 13.82 -8.68
C TYR A 179 0.28 13.25 -10.01
N ALA A 180 1.17 12.97 -10.96
CA ALA A 180 0.80 12.44 -12.26
C ALA A 180 0.31 10.99 -12.18
N ALA A 181 0.96 10.16 -11.33
CA ALA A 181 0.52 8.79 -11.06
C ALA A 181 -0.81 8.74 -10.30
N ALA A 182 -1.07 9.73 -9.43
CA ALA A 182 -2.30 9.80 -8.64
C ALA A 182 -3.48 10.37 -9.44
N PHE A 183 -3.30 11.50 -10.15
CA PHE A 183 -4.40 12.31 -10.73
C PHE A 183 -4.14 12.74 -12.17
N GLY A 184 -3.09 12.21 -12.84
CA GLY A 184 -2.77 12.53 -14.22
C GLY A 184 -3.75 11.93 -15.24
N LEU A 185 -3.31 11.82 -16.49
CA LEU A 185 -4.16 11.32 -17.58
C LEU A 185 -4.47 9.82 -17.47
N THR A 186 -3.55 9.05 -16.87
CA THR A 186 -3.67 7.60 -16.66
C THR A 186 -3.34 7.26 -15.20
N PRO A 187 -4.22 7.65 -14.27
CA PRO A 187 -3.94 7.46 -12.85
C PRO A 187 -3.99 5.97 -12.46
N ARG A 188 -3.12 5.56 -11.51
CA ARG A 188 -2.97 4.14 -11.12
C ARG A 188 -4.24 3.51 -10.58
N TRP A 189 -4.98 4.24 -9.74
CA TRP A 189 -6.19 3.75 -9.09
C TRP A 189 -7.49 4.30 -9.68
N GLY A 190 -7.42 4.87 -10.89
CA GLY A 190 -8.57 5.48 -11.52
C GLY A 190 -8.74 6.96 -11.13
N ARG A 191 -9.82 7.55 -11.58
CA ARG A 191 -10.08 8.98 -11.43
C ARG A 191 -10.96 9.23 -10.21
N TRP A 192 -10.59 10.16 -9.36
CA TRP A 192 -11.45 10.56 -8.22
C TRP A 192 -12.83 11.06 -8.67
N GLN A 193 -12.92 11.65 -9.88
CA GLN A 193 -14.18 12.11 -10.48
C GLN A 193 -15.20 10.96 -10.71
N ASP A 194 -14.71 9.74 -10.77
CA ASP A 194 -15.52 8.53 -10.97
C ASP A 194 -15.81 7.80 -9.64
N GLY A 195 -15.46 8.43 -8.52
CA GLY A 195 -15.70 7.94 -7.16
C GLY A 195 -17.20 7.80 -6.84
N ILE A 196 -17.52 6.89 -5.93
CA ILE A 196 -18.90 6.63 -5.50
C ILE A 196 -19.49 7.89 -4.85
N GLY A 197 -20.62 8.37 -5.36
CA GLY A 197 -21.30 9.57 -4.83
C GLY A 197 -20.71 10.90 -5.29
N VAL A 198 -19.76 10.92 -6.24
CA VAL A 198 -19.20 12.14 -6.81
C VAL A 198 -20.12 12.73 -7.86
N GLY A 199 -21.05 13.61 -7.44
CA GLY A 199 -21.95 14.38 -8.29
C GLY A 199 -21.34 15.74 -8.70
N THR A 200 -22.19 16.69 -9.09
CA THR A 200 -21.76 18.02 -9.56
C THR A 200 -21.18 18.86 -8.43
N SER A 201 -21.85 18.90 -7.27
CA SER A 201 -21.43 19.66 -6.10
C SER A 201 -20.10 19.14 -5.53
N GLU A 202 -19.93 17.83 -5.46
CA GLU A 202 -18.71 17.19 -4.95
C GLU A 202 -17.55 17.47 -5.90
N ARG A 203 -17.77 17.45 -7.22
CA ARG A 203 -16.74 17.81 -8.22
C ARG A 203 -16.27 19.25 -8.12
N GLU A 204 -17.14 20.18 -7.73
CA GLU A 204 -16.76 21.58 -7.49
C GLU A 204 -15.79 21.69 -6.30
N VAL A 205 -16.12 21.07 -5.17
CA VAL A 205 -15.30 21.13 -3.96
C VAL A 205 -13.98 20.38 -4.17
N LEU A 206 -14.07 19.12 -4.60
CA LEU A 206 -12.87 18.27 -4.80
C LEU A 206 -11.99 18.77 -5.96
N GLY A 207 -12.56 19.44 -6.95
CA GLY A 207 -11.80 20.08 -8.03
C GLY A 207 -10.96 21.25 -7.52
N ARG A 208 -11.51 22.09 -6.61
CA ARG A 208 -10.72 23.14 -5.94
C ARG A 208 -9.60 22.54 -5.09
N LEU A 209 -9.89 21.45 -4.38
CA LEU A 209 -8.87 20.73 -3.61
C LEU A 209 -7.77 20.22 -4.53
N ASP A 210 -8.10 19.55 -5.63
CA ASP A 210 -7.14 19.01 -6.61
C ASP A 210 -6.22 20.11 -7.17
N ASP A 211 -6.77 21.28 -7.53
CA ASP A 211 -5.98 22.42 -8.01
C ASP A 211 -5.01 22.96 -6.94
N VAL A 212 -5.45 23.04 -5.68
CA VAL A 212 -4.60 23.47 -4.56
C VAL A 212 -3.51 22.44 -4.29
N LEU A 213 -3.86 21.13 -4.22
CA LEU A 213 -2.89 20.05 -4.03
C LEU A 213 -1.82 20.08 -5.14
N ARG A 214 -2.22 20.20 -6.40
CA ARG A 214 -1.30 20.27 -7.53
C ARG A 214 -0.31 21.44 -7.37
N THR A 215 -0.81 22.61 -7.02
CA THR A 215 0.02 23.80 -6.85
C THR A 215 0.99 23.66 -5.70
N ARG A 216 0.53 23.17 -4.55
CA ARG A 216 1.35 23.01 -3.34
C ARG A 216 2.40 21.92 -3.51
N LEU A 217 2.05 20.76 -4.06
CA LEU A 217 3.00 19.67 -4.33
C LEU A 217 4.05 20.07 -5.35
N GLN A 218 3.66 20.83 -6.37
CA GLN A 218 4.62 21.40 -7.33
C GLN A 218 5.59 22.37 -6.65
N ALA A 219 5.11 23.25 -5.77
CA ALA A 219 5.94 24.18 -5.01
C ALA A 219 6.83 23.46 -3.97
N PHE A 220 6.32 22.40 -3.33
CA PHE A 220 7.08 21.56 -2.39
C PHE A 220 8.25 20.86 -3.09
N GLY A 221 8.05 20.44 -4.34
CA GLY A 221 9.09 19.87 -5.21
C GLY A 221 9.46 18.42 -4.86
N THR A 222 10.35 17.87 -5.69
CA THR A 222 10.80 16.46 -5.62
C THR A 222 12.30 16.33 -5.36
N GLY A 223 12.88 17.30 -4.65
CA GLY A 223 14.29 17.22 -4.26
C GLY A 223 14.58 16.01 -3.36
N PRO A 224 15.83 15.49 -3.33
CA PRO A 224 16.17 14.24 -2.64
C PRO A 224 15.97 14.30 -1.11
N ALA A 225 15.83 15.48 -0.52
CA ALA A 225 15.45 15.64 0.88
C ALA A 225 13.98 15.39 1.15
N ARG A 226 13.11 15.47 0.13
CA ARG A 226 11.65 15.40 0.23
C ARG A 226 11.02 14.23 -0.52
N TYR A 227 11.72 13.67 -1.50
CA TYR A 227 11.21 12.64 -2.41
C TYR A 227 12.19 11.47 -2.51
N GLY A 228 11.67 10.26 -2.44
CA GLY A 228 12.45 9.03 -2.52
C GLY A 228 11.60 7.80 -2.34
N LEU A 229 12.22 6.67 -2.03
CA LEU A 229 11.52 5.42 -1.80
C LEU A 229 10.80 5.47 -0.46
N VAL A 230 9.50 5.17 -0.47
CA VAL A 230 8.59 5.17 0.68
C VAL A 230 7.80 3.88 0.74
N HIS A 231 7.17 3.59 1.87
CA HIS A 231 6.26 2.45 2.01
C HIS A 231 4.96 2.64 1.21
N ALA A 232 4.44 3.85 1.21
CA ALA A 232 3.25 4.31 0.51
C ALA A 232 1.90 3.74 1.00
N ASP A 233 1.89 2.86 2.00
CA ASP A 233 0.64 2.32 2.58
C ASP A 233 0.81 1.91 4.06
N THR A 234 1.27 2.84 4.93
CA THR A 234 1.44 2.61 6.37
C THR A 234 0.13 2.68 7.17
N ARG A 235 -1.01 2.37 6.55
CA ARG A 235 -2.32 2.32 7.21
C ARG A 235 -2.37 1.25 8.30
N LEU A 236 -3.35 1.35 9.22
CA LEU A 236 -3.44 0.50 10.41
C LEU A 236 -3.43 -1.00 10.08
N ALA A 237 -4.12 -1.42 9.01
CA ALA A 237 -4.16 -2.82 8.57
C ALA A 237 -2.79 -3.39 8.15
N ASN A 238 -1.80 -2.52 7.89
CA ASN A 238 -0.43 -2.90 7.55
C ASN A 238 0.54 -2.76 8.72
N LEU A 239 0.01 -2.62 9.93
CA LEU A 239 0.76 -2.60 11.18
C LEU A 239 0.38 -3.80 12.06
N LEU A 240 1.38 -4.39 12.70
CA LEU A 240 1.17 -5.43 13.69
C LEU A 240 1.75 -4.97 15.04
N VAL A 241 0.91 -4.94 16.06
CA VAL A 241 1.34 -4.67 17.44
C VAL A 241 1.50 -5.98 18.19
N HIS A 242 2.69 -6.22 18.70
CA HIS A 242 3.02 -7.38 19.52
C HIS A 242 3.92 -6.98 20.68
N GLU A 243 3.51 -7.28 21.90
CA GLU A 243 4.24 -6.94 23.14
C GLU A 243 4.66 -5.46 23.21
N GLY A 244 3.78 -4.57 22.75
CA GLY A 244 3.99 -3.13 22.76
C GLY A 244 4.92 -2.61 21.66
N SER A 245 5.34 -3.43 20.69
CA SER A 245 6.18 -3.03 19.55
C SER A 245 5.40 -3.10 18.25
N VAL A 246 5.63 -2.12 17.38
CA VAL A 246 5.04 -2.04 16.03
C VAL A 246 5.94 -2.71 15.01
N SER A 247 5.36 -3.54 14.15
CA SER A 247 5.99 -4.06 12.94
C SER A 247 5.21 -3.56 11.72
N VAL A 248 5.93 -3.19 10.66
CA VAL A 248 5.32 -2.75 9.39
C VAL A 248 5.36 -3.91 8.40
N ILE A 249 4.20 -4.21 7.80
CA ILE A 249 4.02 -5.27 6.81
C ILE A 249 3.45 -4.70 5.51
N ASP A 250 3.41 -5.53 4.48
CA ASP A 250 2.80 -5.23 3.18
C ASP A 250 3.45 -4.05 2.43
N PHE A 251 4.66 -4.28 1.93
CA PHE A 251 5.44 -3.34 1.13
C PHE A 251 5.04 -3.34 -0.37
N ASP A 252 3.90 -3.95 -0.71
CA ASP A 252 3.45 -4.14 -2.10
C ASP A 252 3.31 -2.82 -2.86
N ASP A 253 2.81 -1.77 -2.20
CA ASP A 253 2.69 -0.43 -2.77
C ASP A 253 3.95 0.44 -2.62
N SER A 254 5.03 -0.10 -2.03
CA SER A 254 6.27 0.68 -1.88
C SER A 254 6.75 1.20 -3.24
N GLY A 255 7.09 2.49 -3.28
CA GLY A 255 7.44 3.17 -4.52
C GLY A 255 8.05 4.54 -4.23
N PHE A 256 8.27 5.32 -5.28
CA PHE A 256 8.84 6.65 -5.15
C PHE A 256 7.74 7.68 -4.90
N SER A 257 7.87 8.42 -3.81
CA SER A 257 6.94 9.50 -3.43
C SER A 257 7.63 10.50 -2.52
N TRP A 258 6.87 11.53 -2.10
CA TRP A 258 7.30 12.40 -1.02
C TRP A 258 7.32 11.66 0.31
N TYR A 259 8.33 11.90 1.13
CA TYR A 259 8.44 11.23 2.43
C TYR A 259 7.22 11.48 3.34
N LEU A 260 6.62 12.66 3.28
CA LEU A 260 5.39 12.97 4.03
C LEU A 260 4.16 12.18 3.56
N TYR A 261 4.21 11.53 2.40
CA TYR A 261 3.13 10.68 1.92
C TYR A 261 2.90 9.48 2.86
N ASP A 262 3.95 8.91 3.47
CA ASP A 262 3.80 7.84 4.45
C ASP A 262 3.01 8.29 5.69
N LEU A 263 3.20 9.54 6.17
CA LEU A 263 2.33 10.09 7.21
C LEU A 263 0.87 10.20 6.72
N GLY A 264 0.64 10.69 5.49
CA GLY A 264 -0.69 10.75 4.91
C GLY A 264 -1.36 9.39 4.84
N THR A 265 -0.59 8.33 4.53
CA THR A 265 -1.14 6.96 4.47
C THR A 265 -1.45 6.38 5.85
N SER A 266 -0.75 6.80 6.89
CA SER A 266 -0.92 6.26 8.25
C SER A 266 -2.27 6.59 8.87
N VAL A 267 -2.94 7.64 8.41
CA VAL A 267 -4.27 8.07 8.86
C VAL A 267 -5.38 7.72 7.86
N SER A 268 -5.10 6.87 6.87
CA SER A 268 -6.07 6.45 5.85
C SER A 268 -7.35 5.93 6.46
N PHE A 269 -8.48 6.42 5.95
CA PHE A 269 -9.87 6.08 6.27
C PHE A 269 -10.44 6.70 7.56
N PHE A 270 -9.60 7.28 8.43
CA PHE A 270 -10.06 7.95 9.66
C PHE A 270 -9.51 9.39 9.79
N GLU A 271 -9.11 10.02 8.69
CA GLU A 271 -8.53 11.37 8.63
C GLU A 271 -9.42 12.45 9.28
N HIS A 272 -10.72 12.17 9.37
CA HIS A 272 -11.75 13.05 9.92
C HIS A 272 -11.94 12.93 11.43
N GLU A 273 -11.32 11.94 12.06
CA GLU A 273 -11.48 11.70 13.48
C GLU A 273 -10.78 12.80 14.33
N PRO A 274 -11.43 13.24 15.43
CA PRO A 274 -10.91 14.34 16.25
C PRO A 274 -9.54 14.04 16.88
N GLU A 275 -9.14 12.79 16.99
CA GLU A 275 -7.86 12.34 17.55
C GLU A 275 -6.69 12.50 16.58
N VAL A 276 -6.95 12.58 15.28
CA VAL A 276 -5.91 12.60 14.23
C VAL A 276 -4.86 13.69 14.43
N PRO A 277 -5.20 14.94 14.78
CA PRO A 277 -4.15 15.94 15.06
C PRO A 277 -3.17 15.51 16.14
N GLY A 278 -3.66 14.90 17.24
CA GLY A 278 -2.82 14.39 18.32
C GLY A 278 -1.96 13.19 17.89
N LEU A 279 -2.49 12.32 17.03
CA LEU A 279 -1.75 11.20 16.46
C LEU A 279 -0.64 11.69 15.51
N VAL A 280 -0.92 12.71 14.71
CA VAL A 280 0.08 13.37 13.85
C VAL A 280 1.21 13.98 14.69
N ASP A 281 0.89 14.65 15.80
CA ASP A 281 1.90 15.18 16.72
C ASP A 281 2.76 14.06 17.31
N SER A 282 2.17 12.95 17.72
CA SER A 282 2.88 11.78 18.24
C SER A 282 3.78 11.14 17.17
N TRP A 283 3.30 11.01 15.94
CA TRP A 283 4.11 10.54 14.81
C TRP A 283 5.31 11.45 14.59
N LEU A 284 5.13 12.77 14.65
CA LEU A 284 6.22 13.75 14.51
C LEU A 284 7.25 13.64 15.65
N GLU A 285 6.81 13.38 16.88
CA GLU A 285 7.72 13.15 18.01
C GLU A 285 8.58 11.91 17.75
N GLY A 286 7.98 10.82 17.29
CA GLY A 286 8.71 9.63 16.92
C GLY A 286 9.64 9.84 15.72
N TYR A 287 9.18 10.52 14.67
CA TYR A 287 9.98 10.80 13.49
C TYR A 287 11.26 11.56 13.81
N ARG A 288 11.19 12.54 14.72
CA ARG A 288 12.34 13.34 15.16
C ARG A 288 13.45 12.55 15.87
N ARG A 289 13.19 11.30 16.28
CA ARG A 289 14.22 10.42 16.89
C ARG A 289 15.21 9.88 15.87
N ALA A 290 14.80 9.74 14.62
CA ALA A 290 15.63 9.14 13.57
C ALA A 290 15.68 9.97 12.26
N GLY A 291 14.95 11.08 12.18
CA GLY A 291 14.90 11.97 11.03
C GLY A 291 14.60 13.41 11.41
N GLU A 292 14.71 14.30 10.44
CA GLU A 292 14.39 15.71 10.59
C GLU A 292 13.35 16.12 9.54
N LEU A 293 12.39 16.95 9.96
CA LEU A 293 11.44 17.64 9.10
C LEU A 293 11.54 19.13 9.37
N SER A 294 11.76 19.90 8.31
CA SER A 294 11.79 21.36 8.43
C SER A 294 10.41 21.91 8.82
N LYS A 295 10.34 23.17 9.23
CA LYS A 295 9.05 23.82 9.51
C LYS A 295 8.20 23.92 8.24
N GLU A 296 8.84 24.11 7.10
CA GLU A 296 8.21 24.15 5.78
C GLU A 296 7.61 22.77 5.44
N ASP A 297 8.32 21.68 5.73
CA ASP A 297 7.80 20.32 5.53
C ASP A 297 6.61 20.05 6.46
N GLN A 298 6.70 20.43 7.74
CA GLN A 298 5.61 20.27 8.70
C GLN A 298 4.36 21.07 8.32
N ALA A 299 4.51 22.22 7.67
CA ALA A 299 3.39 23.02 7.18
C ALA A 299 2.60 22.35 6.03
N GLU A 300 3.19 21.34 5.38
CA GLU A 300 2.54 20.61 4.29
C GLU A 300 1.91 19.26 4.71
N ILE A 301 1.96 18.90 5.98
CA ILE A 301 1.45 17.60 6.47
C ILE A 301 -0.01 17.38 6.02
N TRP A 302 -0.88 18.38 6.24
CA TRP A 302 -2.28 18.27 5.84
C TRP A 302 -2.47 18.22 4.32
N THR A 303 -1.54 18.79 3.53
CA THR A 303 -1.51 18.64 2.08
C THR A 303 -1.34 17.15 1.69
N PHE A 304 -0.46 16.41 2.38
CA PHE A 304 -0.26 14.99 2.10
C PHE A 304 -1.40 14.11 2.62
N ILE A 305 -2.02 14.46 3.73
CA ILE A 305 -3.23 13.79 4.22
C ILE A 305 -4.35 13.97 3.20
N MET A 306 -4.59 15.20 2.70
CA MET A 306 -5.62 15.46 1.70
C MET A 306 -5.29 14.86 0.33
N PHE A 307 -4.01 14.79 -0.05
CA PHE A 307 -3.56 14.08 -1.25
C PHE A 307 -3.92 12.59 -1.17
N ARG A 308 -3.60 11.94 -0.04
CA ARG A 308 -3.99 10.54 0.19
C ARG A 308 -5.51 10.37 0.21
N ARG A 309 -6.24 11.26 0.87
CA ARG A 309 -7.71 11.22 0.96
C ARG A 309 -8.36 11.24 -0.42
N LEU A 310 -7.92 12.14 -1.29
CA LEU A 310 -8.43 12.26 -2.65
C LEU A 310 -8.06 11.04 -3.51
N LEU A 311 -6.87 10.48 -3.32
CA LEU A 311 -6.42 9.27 -4.01
C LEU A 311 -7.24 8.03 -3.58
N LEU A 312 -7.56 7.91 -2.28
CA LEU A 312 -8.42 6.83 -1.77
C LEU A 312 -9.86 6.91 -2.32
N LEU A 313 -10.35 8.11 -2.61
CA LEU A 313 -11.66 8.27 -3.25
C LEU A 313 -11.66 7.67 -4.67
N ALA A 314 -10.56 7.81 -5.43
CA ALA A 314 -10.38 7.14 -6.70
C ALA A 314 -10.27 5.61 -6.52
N TRP A 315 -9.53 5.16 -5.50
CA TRP A 315 -9.39 3.75 -5.16
C TRP A 315 -10.74 3.10 -4.83
N ILE A 316 -11.56 3.71 -3.97
CA ILE A 316 -12.91 3.24 -3.63
C ILE A 316 -13.78 3.12 -4.89
N GLY A 317 -13.69 4.09 -5.81
CA GLY A 317 -14.44 4.08 -7.06
C GLY A 317 -14.06 2.93 -7.98
N SER A 318 -12.80 2.56 -8.04
CA SER A 318 -12.27 1.49 -8.90
C SER A 318 -12.29 0.10 -8.24
N HIS A 319 -12.46 0.01 -6.90
CA HIS A 319 -12.34 -1.22 -6.10
C HIS A 319 -13.65 -1.63 -5.41
N GLN A 320 -14.79 -1.38 -6.04
CA GLN A 320 -16.14 -1.63 -5.47
C GLN A 320 -16.41 -3.09 -5.04
N GLY A 321 -15.59 -4.04 -5.48
CA GLY A 321 -15.66 -5.44 -5.06
C GLY A 321 -14.93 -5.77 -3.76
N VAL A 322 -14.27 -4.79 -3.12
CA VAL A 322 -13.56 -4.95 -1.85
C VAL A 322 -14.46 -4.47 -0.70
N ASP A 323 -14.56 -5.25 0.37
CA ASP A 323 -15.50 -5.00 1.48
C ASP A 323 -15.41 -3.58 2.04
N ILE A 324 -14.20 -3.09 2.34
CA ILE A 324 -13.99 -1.75 2.86
C ILE A 324 -14.45 -0.64 1.89
N ALA A 325 -14.28 -0.83 0.58
CA ALA A 325 -14.75 0.12 -0.42
C ALA A 325 -16.29 0.16 -0.48
N ALA A 326 -16.93 -1.00 -0.31
CA ALA A 326 -18.39 -1.12 -0.27
C ALA A 326 -18.97 -0.50 1.02
N GLU A 327 -18.32 -0.69 2.17
CA GLU A 327 -18.72 -0.12 3.46
C GLU A 327 -18.63 1.41 3.48
N LEU A 328 -17.54 1.95 2.98
CA LEU A 328 -17.30 3.40 2.95
C LEU A 328 -18.24 4.12 1.98
N GLY A 329 -18.41 3.58 0.78
CA GLY A 329 -19.37 4.04 -0.22
C GLY A 329 -19.39 5.56 -0.42
N ALA A 330 -20.60 6.12 -0.60
CA ALA A 330 -20.82 7.56 -0.79
C ALA A 330 -20.53 8.39 0.48
N GLY A 331 -20.54 7.78 1.67
CA GLY A 331 -20.21 8.47 2.92
C GLY A 331 -18.77 8.97 2.94
N TYR A 332 -17.85 8.23 2.33
CA TYR A 332 -16.46 8.66 2.20
C TYR A 332 -16.32 9.92 1.33
N THR A 333 -17.10 10.02 0.25
CA THR A 333 -17.12 11.19 -0.62
C THR A 333 -17.61 12.44 0.13
N GLN A 334 -18.71 12.32 0.89
CA GLN A 334 -19.23 13.43 1.70
C GLN A 334 -18.20 13.88 2.73
N GLY A 335 -17.64 12.96 3.51
CA GLY A 335 -16.59 13.29 4.49
C GLY A 335 -15.33 13.87 3.84
N SER A 336 -15.02 13.49 2.60
CA SER A 336 -13.91 14.08 1.84
C SER A 336 -14.19 15.51 1.43
N CYS A 337 -15.44 15.85 1.07
CA CYS A 337 -15.84 17.23 0.78
C CYS A 337 -15.78 18.11 2.05
N ASP A 338 -16.24 17.62 3.19
CA ASP A 338 -16.20 18.36 4.46
C ASP A 338 -14.76 18.67 4.89
N LEU A 339 -13.87 17.68 4.80
CA LEU A 339 -12.44 17.88 5.04
C LEU A 339 -11.80 18.84 4.03
N ALA A 340 -12.17 18.73 2.74
CA ALA A 340 -11.68 19.61 1.69
C ALA A 340 -12.06 21.07 1.96
N GLU A 341 -13.31 21.37 2.33
CA GLU A 341 -13.74 22.73 2.67
C GLU A 341 -12.99 23.26 3.90
N SER A 342 -12.79 22.43 4.93
CA SER A 342 -11.99 22.80 6.10
C SER A 342 -10.55 23.15 5.70
N TYR A 343 -9.90 22.29 4.91
CA TYR A 343 -8.54 22.50 4.43
C TYR A 343 -8.42 23.76 3.57
N LEU A 344 -9.33 23.95 2.60
CA LEU A 344 -9.35 25.10 1.70
C LEU A 344 -9.62 26.44 2.42
N SER A 345 -10.28 26.42 3.58
CA SER A 345 -10.52 27.62 4.38
C SER A 345 -9.25 28.18 5.02
N THR A 346 -8.20 27.38 5.12
CA THR A 346 -6.91 27.72 5.78
C THR A 346 -5.75 27.86 4.79
N HIS A 347 -5.96 27.48 3.51
CA HIS A 347 -4.95 27.44 2.46
C HIS A 347 -5.44 28.09 1.17
#